data_2a63559ab0b1ed996e6fa742a9b6bac1
#
_entry.id   2a63559ab0b1ed996e6fa742a9b6bac1
#
_cell.length_a   1.000
_cell.length_b   1.000
_cell.length_c   1.000
_cell.angle_alpha   90.00
_cell.angle_beta   90.00
_cell.angle_gamma   90.00
#
_symmetry.space_group_name_H-M   'P 1'
#
loop_
_entity.id
_entity.type
_entity.pdbx_description
1 polymer ?
#
loop_
_entity_poly.entity_id
_entity_poly.type
_entity_poly.pdbx_seq_one_letter_code
_entity_poly.pdbx_strand_id
1 'polypeptide(L)'
;MNKYTEDDLKKELETKEYEYGFYTDIESDTFAKGLNEDVIRGISAKKNEPEWMTEWRLEAYRGWKEMTEPEWANVRYEKPDFQAISYYSAPKKKKELESLDEVDPELLKTFSKLGISIDEQKRLTGVAMDIVVDSVSVATTFKETLAEKGIIFCPISEAIQKHPDLVKKYMGTVVPKKDNFYAALNSAVFTDGSFCYIPKGVKCPMELSTYFRINEGGTGQFERTLVIALSLIHI
;
A
#
# COMPACT_ATOMS: atom_id res chain seq x y z
N MET A 1 -6.59 -29.24 28.70
CA MET A 1 -6.76 -28.23 29.75
C MET A 1 -5.87 -27.04 29.38
N ASN A 2 -6.47 -26.00 28.87
CA ASN A 2 -5.74 -24.79 28.49
C ASN A 2 -5.26 -24.08 29.77
N LYS A 3 -3.94 -23.94 29.92
CA LYS A 3 -3.30 -23.40 31.12
C LYS A 3 -3.16 -21.86 31.13
N TYR A 4 -3.69 -21.20 30.13
CA TYR A 4 -3.55 -19.74 29.98
C TYR A 4 -4.92 -19.09 30.07
N THR A 5 -5.04 -18.06 30.90
CA THR A 5 -6.21 -17.18 30.96
C THR A 5 -6.06 -16.09 29.88
N GLU A 6 -7.16 -15.41 29.49
CA GLU A 6 -7.11 -14.27 28.56
C GLU A 6 -6.18 -13.16 29.08
N ASP A 7 -6.07 -12.97 30.37
CA ASP A 7 -5.17 -11.99 31.00
C ASP A 7 -3.70 -12.41 30.93
N ASP A 8 -3.42 -13.72 30.98
CA ASP A 8 -2.04 -14.23 30.79
C ASP A 8 -1.61 -14.05 29.33
N LEU A 9 -2.51 -14.27 28.38
CA LEU A 9 -2.26 -14.02 26.95
C LEU A 9 -2.09 -12.53 26.65
N LYS A 10 -2.89 -11.65 27.26
CA LYS A 10 -2.70 -10.21 27.14
C LYS A 10 -1.36 -9.74 27.70
N LYS A 11 -1.00 -10.18 28.90
CA LYS A 11 0.31 -9.86 29.49
C LYS A 11 1.48 -10.42 28.68
N GLU A 12 1.33 -11.61 28.12
CA GLU A 12 2.35 -12.22 27.28
C GLU A 12 2.51 -11.47 25.94
N LEU A 13 1.42 -10.94 25.38
CA LEU A 13 1.42 -10.08 24.20
C LEU A 13 1.98 -8.66 24.48
N GLU A 14 1.76 -8.14 25.70
CA GLU A 14 2.26 -6.82 26.11
C GLU A 14 3.75 -6.86 26.54
N THR A 15 4.26 -8.01 26.97
CA THR A 15 5.64 -8.16 27.49
C THR A 15 6.60 -8.89 26.56
N LYS A 16 6.13 -9.62 25.56
CA LYS A 16 6.97 -10.13 24.51
C LYS A 16 7.24 -8.99 23.52
N GLU A 17 8.46 -8.46 23.54
CA GLU A 17 9.06 -7.94 22.32
C GLU A 17 8.77 -8.98 21.23
N TYR A 18 7.99 -8.58 20.23
CA TYR A 18 7.59 -9.45 19.13
C TYR A 18 8.85 -10.07 18.54
N GLU A 19 9.04 -11.38 18.70
CA GLU A 19 10.27 -12.10 18.35
C GLU A 19 10.70 -11.87 16.89
N TYR A 20 9.76 -11.45 16.05
CA TYR A 20 9.93 -11.07 14.65
C TYR A 20 9.61 -9.58 14.39
N GLY A 21 9.26 -8.80 15.43
CA GLY A 21 8.92 -7.38 15.33
C GLY A 21 10.10 -6.50 15.66
N PHE A 22 10.43 -5.60 14.77
CA PHE A 22 11.40 -4.55 15.03
C PHE A 22 10.92 -3.28 14.35
N TYR A 23 11.24 -2.15 14.97
CA TYR A 23 11.02 -0.85 14.39
C TYR A 23 12.27 -0.45 13.60
N THR A 24 12.06 0.13 12.44
CA THR A 24 13.12 0.81 11.72
C THR A 24 13.12 2.26 12.21
N ASP A 25 14.22 2.73 12.78
CA ASP A 25 14.35 4.10 13.31
C ASP A 25 14.53 5.08 12.13
N ILE A 26 13.40 5.44 11.51
CA ILE A 26 13.33 6.38 10.40
C ILE A 26 12.42 7.53 10.80
N GLU A 27 12.92 8.76 10.69
CA GLU A 27 12.11 9.95 10.93
C GLU A 27 10.99 10.07 9.90
N SER A 28 9.73 10.12 10.35
CA SER A 28 8.53 10.13 9.51
C SER A 28 7.87 11.51 9.48
N ASP A 29 7.28 11.84 8.33
CA ASP A 29 6.35 12.95 8.14
C ASP A 29 4.93 12.40 8.24
N THR A 30 4.30 12.58 9.41
CA THR A 30 3.01 11.99 9.74
C THR A 30 1.96 13.08 9.90
N PHE A 31 0.79 12.90 9.30
CA PHE A 31 -0.34 13.82 9.47
C PHE A 31 -0.94 13.75 10.87
N ALA A 32 -1.59 14.82 11.31
CA ALA A 32 -2.40 14.79 12.51
C ALA A 32 -3.52 13.75 12.39
N LYS A 33 -3.94 13.21 13.54
CA LYS A 33 -5.03 12.24 13.62
C LYS A 33 -6.35 12.85 13.17
N GLY A 34 -7.22 12.01 12.64
CA GLY A 34 -8.56 12.37 12.20
C GLY A 34 -8.72 12.34 10.68
N LEU A 35 -9.96 12.19 10.24
CA LEU A 35 -10.33 12.11 8.82
C LEU A 35 -11.35 13.19 8.46
N ASN A 36 -10.96 14.03 7.54
CA ASN A 36 -11.79 15.07 6.95
C ASN A 36 -11.35 15.38 5.51
N GLU A 37 -12.02 16.29 4.82
CA GLU A 37 -11.67 16.65 3.44
C GLU A 37 -10.28 17.28 3.31
N ASP A 38 -9.79 17.98 4.31
CA ASP A 38 -8.45 18.61 4.28
C ASP A 38 -7.34 17.55 4.34
N VAL A 39 -7.54 16.48 5.13
CA VAL A 39 -6.63 15.33 5.15
C VAL A 39 -6.57 14.66 3.79
N ILE A 40 -7.71 14.47 3.13
CA ILE A 40 -7.79 13.86 1.79
C ILE A 40 -7.08 14.74 0.75
N ARG A 41 -7.33 16.05 0.76
CA ARG A 41 -6.61 17.02 -0.10
C ARG A 41 -5.12 17.03 0.21
N GLY A 42 -4.76 16.91 1.49
CA GLY A 42 -3.37 16.78 1.93
C GLY A 42 -2.68 15.54 1.37
N ILE A 43 -3.33 14.37 1.37
CA ILE A 43 -2.83 13.14 0.75
C ILE A 43 -2.60 13.35 -0.76
N SER A 44 -3.60 13.87 -1.47
CA SER A 44 -3.50 14.20 -2.89
C SER A 44 -2.33 15.16 -3.18
N ALA A 45 -2.17 16.20 -2.38
CA ALA A 45 -1.08 17.16 -2.53
C ALA A 45 0.29 16.53 -2.29
N LYS A 46 0.44 15.67 -1.26
CA LYS A 46 1.69 14.93 -1.00
C LYS A 46 2.08 13.97 -2.13
N LYS A 47 1.09 13.42 -2.81
CA LYS A 47 1.25 12.50 -3.95
C LYS A 47 1.31 13.23 -5.30
N ASN A 48 1.19 14.56 -5.32
CA ASN A 48 1.11 15.38 -6.55
C ASN A 48 0.03 14.86 -7.52
N GLU A 49 -1.12 14.47 -6.98
CA GLU A 49 -2.19 13.90 -7.78
C GLU A 49 -2.90 14.97 -8.62
N PRO A 50 -3.36 14.64 -9.84
CA PRO A 50 -4.18 15.53 -10.63
C PRO A 50 -5.57 15.71 -9.97
N GLU A 51 -6.22 16.84 -10.25
CA GLU A 51 -7.48 17.24 -9.62
C GLU A 51 -8.59 16.18 -9.75
N TRP A 52 -8.67 15.48 -10.90
CA TRP A 52 -9.66 14.41 -11.07
C TRP A 52 -9.53 13.29 -10.02
N MET A 53 -8.30 13.02 -9.55
CA MET A 53 -8.04 12.01 -8.53
C MET A 53 -8.45 12.53 -7.15
N THR A 54 -8.17 13.79 -6.85
CA THR A 54 -8.64 14.46 -5.62
C THR A 54 -10.17 14.43 -5.54
N GLU A 55 -10.87 14.79 -6.60
CA GLU A 55 -12.34 14.73 -6.63
C GLU A 55 -12.87 13.30 -6.49
N TRP A 56 -12.23 12.33 -7.13
CA TRP A 56 -12.58 10.91 -7.00
C TRP A 56 -12.51 10.44 -5.53
N ARG A 57 -11.46 10.86 -4.80
CA ARG A 57 -11.30 10.58 -3.36
C ARG A 57 -12.37 11.27 -2.51
N LEU A 58 -12.62 12.53 -2.77
CA LEU A 58 -13.64 13.31 -2.04
C LEU A 58 -15.04 12.74 -2.21
N GLU A 59 -15.39 12.29 -3.42
CA GLU A 59 -16.65 11.60 -3.65
C GLU A 59 -16.74 10.27 -2.88
N ALA A 60 -15.64 9.52 -2.79
CA ALA A 60 -15.58 8.30 -2.00
C ALA A 60 -15.77 8.60 -0.51
N TYR A 61 -15.11 9.63 0.01
CA TYR A 61 -15.24 10.07 1.40
C TYR A 61 -16.66 10.51 1.74
N ARG A 62 -17.27 11.32 0.89
CA ARG A 62 -18.66 11.77 1.09
C ARG A 62 -19.62 10.58 1.11
N GLY A 63 -19.43 9.62 0.21
CA GLY A 63 -20.19 8.37 0.24
C GLY A 63 -19.91 7.53 1.49
N TRP A 64 -18.68 7.45 1.94
CA TRP A 64 -18.32 6.74 3.17
C TRP A 64 -19.03 7.32 4.41
N LYS A 65 -19.15 8.64 4.53
CA LYS A 65 -19.86 9.29 5.63
C LYS A 65 -21.36 8.96 5.71
N GLU A 66 -21.95 8.54 4.60
CA GLU A 66 -23.35 8.14 4.53
C GLU A 66 -23.54 6.64 4.85
N MET A 67 -22.46 5.87 4.96
CA MET A 67 -22.47 4.44 5.22
C MET A 67 -22.31 4.12 6.70
N THR A 68 -22.79 2.96 7.09
CA THR A 68 -22.53 2.37 8.39
C THR A 68 -21.55 1.21 8.25
N GLU A 69 -20.72 1.01 9.28
CA GLU A 69 -19.84 -0.14 9.34
C GLU A 69 -20.66 -1.45 9.33
N PRO A 70 -20.30 -2.45 8.51
CA PRO A 70 -21.05 -3.68 8.38
C PRO A 70 -21.02 -4.51 9.67
N GLU A 71 -22.17 -5.07 10.06
CA GLU A 71 -22.35 -5.89 11.27
C GLU A 71 -22.65 -7.37 10.95
N TRP A 72 -22.66 -7.74 9.66
CA TRP A 72 -22.98 -9.10 9.22
C TRP A 72 -21.87 -10.13 9.45
N ALA A 73 -20.63 -9.66 9.63
CA ALA A 73 -19.49 -10.55 9.86
C ALA A 73 -19.56 -11.18 11.25
N ASN A 74 -19.40 -12.51 11.34
CA ASN A 74 -19.38 -13.22 12.63
C ASN A 74 -17.99 -13.12 13.29
N VAL A 75 -17.52 -11.89 13.48
CA VAL A 75 -16.27 -11.57 14.17
C VAL A 75 -16.56 -10.59 15.32
N ARG A 76 -15.80 -10.73 16.39
CA ARG A 76 -15.87 -9.80 17.54
C ARG A 76 -14.56 -9.03 17.60
N TYR A 77 -14.63 -7.72 17.47
CA TYR A 77 -13.50 -6.81 17.57
C TYR A 77 -13.98 -5.47 18.15
N GLU A 78 -13.07 -4.74 18.75
CA GLU A 78 -13.31 -3.37 19.16
C GLU A 78 -13.36 -2.49 17.89
N LYS A 79 -14.46 -1.75 17.72
CA LYS A 79 -14.63 -0.90 16.53
C LYS A 79 -13.52 0.17 16.48
N PRO A 80 -12.81 0.30 15.36
CA PRO A 80 -11.78 1.32 15.22
C PRO A 80 -12.38 2.72 15.35
N ASP A 81 -11.71 3.57 16.12
CA ASP A 81 -11.99 5.02 16.09
C ASP A 81 -11.26 5.65 14.90
N PHE A 82 -11.99 5.86 13.81
CA PHE A 82 -11.46 6.46 12.58
C PHE A 82 -10.98 7.91 12.76
N GLN A 83 -11.26 8.57 13.89
CA GLN A 83 -10.75 9.89 14.23
C GLN A 83 -9.49 9.83 15.11
N ALA A 84 -9.16 8.67 15.65
CA ALA A 84 -7.99 8.48 16.51
C ALA A 84 -6.70 8.04 15.77
N ILE A 85 -6.78 7.82 14.45
CA ILE A 85 -5.65 7.39 13.62
C ILE A 85 -5.19 8.48 12.66
N SER A 86 -3.92 8.44 12.24
CA SER A 86 -3.39 9.24 11.15
C SER A 86 -3.53 8.47 9.84
N TYR A 87 -3.81 9.18 8.73
CA TYR A 87 -4.06 8.59 7.41
C TYR A 87 -2.88 8.75 6.44
N TYR A 88 -1.79 9.32 6.89
CA TYR A 88 -0.57 9.45 6.10
C TYR A 88 0.66 9.46 7.00
N SER A 89 1.62 8.61 6.67
CA SER A 89 2.96 8.64 7.23
C SER A 89 3.95 8.27 6.13
N ALA A 90 5.05 8.99 6.03
CA ALA A 90 6.08 8.72 5.05
C ALA A 90 7.46 9.00 5.63
N PRO A 91 8.50 8.23 5.27
CA PRO A 91 9.88 8.57 5.60
C PRO A 91 10.23 9.98 5.10
N LYS A 92 10.91 10.80 5.91
CA LYS A 92 11.28 12.18 5.53
C LYS A 92 12.23 12.26 4.34
N LYS A 93 13.06 11.26 4.11
CA LYS A 93 13.95 11.19 2.95
C LYS A 93 13.21 10.61 1.75
N LYS A 94 12.88 11.47 0.80
CA LYS A 94 12.19 11.13 -0.45
C LYS A 94 13.19 11.13 -1.60
N LYS A 95 13.75 10.00 -1.94
CA LYS A 95 14.27 9.77 -3.27
C LYS A 95 13.72 8.42 -3.72
N GLU A 96 12.94 8.40 -4.79
CA GLU A 96 12.66 7.16 -5.50
C GLU A 96 13.99 6.59 -5.96
N LEU A 97 14.28 5.37 -5.55
CA LEU A 97 15.53 4.73 -5.83
C LEU A 97 15.34 3.79 -7.03
N GLU A 98 16.17 3.94 -8.02
CA GLU A 98 16.14 3.08 -9.22
C GLU A 98 16.78 1.73 -8.98
N SER A 99 17.56 1.61 -7.89
CA SER A 99 18.28 0.40 -7.51
C SER A 99 18.21 0.15 -6.01
N LEU A 100 18.16 -1.13 -5.62
CA LEU A 100 18.26 -1.55 -4.22
C LEU A 100 19.62 -1.19 -3.58
N ASP A 101 20.66 -0.94 -4.38
CA ASP A 101 21.98 -0.53 -3.89
C ASP A 101 22.00 0.92 -3.35
N GLU A 102 20.96 1.72 -3.68
CA GLU A 102 20.79 3.11 -3.23
C GLU A 102 19.91 3.23 -1.97
N VAL A 103 19.35 2.12 -1.50
CA VAL A 103 18.44 2.09 -0.35
C VAL A 103 19.17 2.44 0.94
N ASP A 104 18.51 3.18 1.84
CA ASP A 104 19.06 3.53 3.15
C ASP A 104 19.58 2.27 3.87
N PRO A 105 20.82 2.28 4.39
CA PRO A 105 21.40 1.12 5.07
C PRO A 105 20.56 0.55 6.22
N GLU A 106 19.78 1.39 6.92
CA GLU A 106 18.88 0.92 7.97
C GLU A 106 17.67 0.17 7.39
N LEU A 107 17.18 0.59 6.23
CA LEU A 107 16.13 -0.12 5.50
C LEU A 107 16.65 -1.45 4.94
N LEU A 108 17.90 -1.49 4.46
CA LEU A 108 18.57 -2.72 4.03
C LEU A 108 18.76 -3.71 5.18
N LYS A 109 19.13 -3.23 6.37
CA LYS A 109 19.20 -4.07 7.59
C LYS A 109 17.80 -4.61 7.95
N THR A 110 16.77 -3.80 7.77
CA THR A 110 15.37 -4.19 7.98
C THR A 110 15.00 -5.34 7.04
N PHE A 111 15.31 -5.24 5.75
CA PHE A 111 15.07 -6.31 4.79
C PHE A 111 15.83 -7.59 5.14
N SER A 112 17.09 -7.46 5.56
CA SER A 112 17.88 -8.60 6.00
C SER A 112 17.28 -9.30 7.23
N LYS A 113 16.81 -8.53 8.23
CA LYS A 113 16.14 -9.07 9.43
C LYS A 113 14.83 -9.76 9.13
N LEU A 114 14.11 -9.32 8.08
CA LEU A 114 12.87 -9.93 7.61
C LEU A 114 13.10 -11.20 6.78
N GLY A 115 14.37 -11.61 6.59
CA GLY A 115 14.69 -12.72 5.70
C GLY A 115 14.46 -12.39 4.22
N ILE A 116 14.26 -11.11 3.89
CA ILE A 116 14.22 -10.62 2.51
C ILE A 116 15.67 -10.46 2.08
N SER A 117 16.29 -11.56 1.69
CA SER A 117 17.66 -11.56 1.22
C SER A 117 17.76 -10.75 -0.08
N ILE A 118 18.41 -9.59 0.00
CA ILE A 118 18.74 -8.78 -1.20
C ILE A 118 19.63 -9.59 -2.16
N ASP A 119 20.49 -10.45 -1.62
CA ASP A 119 21.30 -11.37 -2.41
C ASP A 119 20.51 -12.53 -3.00
N GLU A 120 19.45 -13.01 -2.35
CA GLU A 120 18.48 -13.94 -2.94
C GLU A 120 17.66 -13.28 -4.02
N GLN A 121 17.29 -12.02 -3.86
CA GLN A 121 16.61 -11.23 -4.90
C GLN A 121 17.51 -10.97 -6.12
N LYS A 122 18.81 -10.74 -5.90
CA LYS A 122 19.82 -10.74 -6.97
C LYS A 122 20.03 -12.14 -7.58
N ARG A 123 19.76 -13.21 -6.82
CA ARG A 123 19.88 -14.62 -7.26
C ARG A 123 18.58 -15.18 -7.83
N LEU A 124 17.42 -14.73 -7.38
CA LEU A 124 16.13 -14.94 -8.04
C LEU A 124 16.05 -14.02 -9.25
N THR A 125 17.00 -14.22 -10.17
CA THR A 125 17.04 -13.56 -11.48
C THR A 125 15.69 -13.77 -12.17
N GLY A 126 14.81 -12.76 -12.08
CA GLY A 126 13.53 -12.82 -12.77
C GLY A 126 12.29 -12.46 -11.97
N VAL A 127 12.42 -11.88 -10.77
CA VAL A 127 11.28 -11.32 -10.02
C VAL A 127 11.35 -9.81 -10.01
N ALA A 128 10.33 -9.13 -10.52
CA ALA A 128 10.17 -7.69 -10.38
C ALA A 128 9.47 -7.37 -9.06
N MET A 129 10.00 -6.43 -8.30
CA MET A 129 9.48 -6.05 -6.99
C MET A 129 9.09 -4.58 -6.95
N ASP A 130 8.01 -4.30 -6.25
CA ASP A 130 7.61 -2.98 -5.78
C ASP A 130 7.59 -2.99 -4.24
N ILE A 131 8.35 -2.09 -3.62
CA ILE A 131 8.53 -2.03 -2.17
C ILE A 131 7.89 -0.76 -1.64
N VAL A 132 6.87 -0.93 -0.80
CA VAL A 132 6.12 0.15 -0.17
C VAL A 132 6.41 0.16 1.32
N VAL A 133 6.87 1.30 1.83
CA VAL A 133 7.08 1.53 3.28
C VAL A 133 6.12 2.64 3.72
N ASP A 134 5.25 2.29 4.68
CA ASP A 134 4.17 3.15 5.14
C ASP A 134 3.31 3.67 3.96
N SER A 135 3.33 4.96 3.70
CA SER A 135 2.48 5.59 2.68
C SER A 135 3.17 5.85 1.33
N VAL A 136 4.38 5.33 1.11
CA VAL A 136 5.14 5.62 -0.12
C VAL A 136 5.87 4.40 -0.67
N SER A 137 5.91 4.27 -2.00
CA SER A 137 6.82 3.35 -2.66
C SER A 137 8.26 3.90 -2.58
N VAL A 138 9.18 3.04 -2.18
CA VAL A 138 10.60 3.40 -2.00
C VAL A 138 11.50 2.84 -3.10
N ALA A 139 11.09 1.74 -3.75
CA ALA A 139 11.85 1.14 -4.84
C ALA A 139 10.95 0.27 -5.72
N THR A 140 11.15 0.32 -7.04
CA THR A 140 10.55 -0.61 -8.00
C THR A 140 11.62 -1.08 -8.96
N THR A 141 11.77 -2.40 -9.11
CA THR A 141 12.81 -3.02 -9.94
C THR A 141 12.28 -3.45 -11.30
N PHE A 142 13.17 -3.61 -12.29
CA PHE A 142 12.89 -4.12 -13.64
C PHE A 142 11.85 -3.35 -14.46
N LYS A 143 11.57 -2.08 -14.14
CA LYS A 143 10.61 -1.25 -14.88
C LYS A 143 10.92 -1.20 -16.38
N GLU A 144 12.18 -0.96 -16.75
CA GLU A 144 12.62 -0.84 -18.14
C GLU A 144 12.48 -2.17 -18.90
N THR A 145 12.92 -3.27 -18.31
CA THR A 145 12.81 -4.61 -18.91
C THR A 145 11.37 -5.01 -19.19
N LEU A 146 10.44 -4.65 -18.29
CA LEU A 146 9.02 -4.88 -18.48
C LEU A 146 8.42 -3.93 -19.54
N ALA A 147 8.86 -2.66 -19.54
CA ALA A 147 8.40 -1.65 -20.48
C ALA A 147 8.75 -1.99 -21.94
N GLU A 148 9.90 -2.64 -22.21
CA GLU A 148 10.27 -3.14 -23.55
C GLU A 148 9.22 -4.09 -24.14
N LYS A 149 8.44 -4.78 -23.27
CA LYS A 149 7.32 -5.65 -23.65
C LYS A 149 5.95 -4.96 -23.58
N GLY A 150 5.93 -3.66 -23.28
CA GLY A 150 4.71 -2.89 -23.07
C GLY A 150 4.01 -3.19 -21.74
N ILE A 151 4.67 -3.88 -20.82
CA ILE A 151 4.17 -4.15 -19.46
C ILE A 151 4.51 -2.94 -18.59
N ILE A 152 3.52 -2.47 -17.82
CA ILE A 152 3.73 -1.41 -16.84
C ILE A 152 3.66 -2.06 -15.45
N PHE A 153 4.71 -1.88 -14.66
CA PHE A 153 4.73 -2.26 -13.26
C PHE A 153 5.38 -1.11 -12.48
N CYS A 154 4.58 -0.42 -11.69
CA CYS A 154 5.01 0.77 -10.96
C CYS A 154 4.07 1.03 -9.77
N PRO A 155 4.43 1.95 -8.84
CA PRO A 155 3.49 2.42 -7.81
C PRO A 155 2.22 2.99 -8.43
N ILE A 156 1.08 2.79 -7.76
CA ILE A 156 -0.20 3.36 -8.22
C ILE A 156 -0.14 4.90 -8.28
N SER A 157 0.60 5.52 -7.36
CA SER A 157 0.83 6.97 -7.35
C SER A 157 1.54 7.47 -8.61
N GLU A 158 2.51 6.71 -9.12
CA GLU A 158 3.17 6.98 -10.40
C GLU A 158 2.22 6.75 -11.58
N ALA A 159 1.44 5.66 -11.55
CA ALA A 159 0.49 5.36 -12.61
C ALA A 159 -0.61 6.44 -12.75
N ILE A 160 -1.09 7.00 -11.64
CA ILE A 160 -2.06 8.11 -11.63
C ILE A 160 -1.51 9.32 -12.42
N GLN A 161 -0.22 9.58 -12.33
CA GLN A 161 0.43 10.71 -12.99
C GLN A 161 0.81 10.41 -14.43
N LYS A 162 1.44 9.25 -14.69
CA LYS A 162 2.04 8.91 -15.99
C LYS A 162 1.10 8.15 -16.92
N HIS A 163 0.11 7.44 -16.36
CA HIS A 163 -0.83 6.61 -17.11
C HIS A 163 -2.31 6.88 -16.73
N PRO A 164 -2.72 8.17 -16.66
CA PRO A 164 -4.05 8.55 -16.13
C PRO A 164 -5.21 7.91 -16.90
N ASP A 165 -5.06 7.69 -18.21
CA ASP A 165 -6.13 7.11 -19.03
C ASP A 165 -6.37 5.64 -18.67
N LEU A 166 -5.33 4.87 -18.39
CA LEU A 166 -5.47 3.50 -17.92
C LEU A 166 -6.08 3.44 -16.53
N VAL A 167 -5.59 4.30 -15.62
CA VAL A 167 -6.12 4.36 -14.26
C VAL A 167 -7.60 4.73 -14.28
N LYS A 168 -7.99 5.80 -14.98
CA LYS A 168 -9.40 6.23 -15.13
C LYS A 168 -10.28 5.13 -15.72
N LYS A 169 -9.75 4.38 -16.69
CA LYS A 169 -10.50 3.32 -17.38
C LYS A 169 -10.80 2.13 -16.48
N TYR A 170 -9.90 1.76 -15.60
CA TYR A 170 -9.98 0.48 -14.88
C TYR A 170 -10.19 0.62 -13.37
N MET A 171 -9.74 1.71 -12.75
CA MET A 171 -9.87 1.88 -11.31
C MET A 171 -11.34 2.03 -10.91
N GLY A 172 -11.76 1.21 -9.95
CA GLY A 172 -13.14 1.21 -9.45
C GLY A 172 -14.16 0.53 -10.38
N THR A 173 -13.73 -0.19 -11.42
CA THR A 173 -14.63 -0.91 -12.32
C THR A 173 -15.07 -2.26 -11.77
N VAL A 174 -14.21 -2.94 -11.00
CA VAL A 174 -14.52 -4.23 -10.36
C VAL A 174 -15.08 -4.00 -8.96
N VAL A 175 -14.40 -3.21 -8.15
CA VAL A 175 -14.88 -2.75 -6.84
C VAL A 175 -15.10 -1.24 -6.93
N PRO A 176 -16.35 -0.79 -7.09
CA PRO A 176 -16.66 0.64 -7.15
C PRO A 176 -16.24 1.38 -5.88
N LYS A 177 -15.92 2.67 -6.03
CA LYS A 177 -15.47 3.50 -4.90
C LYS A 177 -16.47 3.65 -3.76
N LYS A 178 -17.73 3.26 -3.97
CA LYS A 178 -18.82 3.27 -2.99
C LYS A 178 -19.48 1.89 -2.85
N ASP A 179 -18.75 0.81 -3.11
CA ASP A 179 -19.27 -0.55 -3.03
C ASP A 179 -19.71 -0.92 -1.60
N ASN A 180 -18.85 -0.67 -0.64
CA ASN A 180 -19.11 -0.88 0.77
C ASN A 180 -18.31 0.10 1.63
N PHE A 181 -18.57 0.09 2.96
CA PHE A 181 -17.94 0.98 3.92
C PHE A 181 -16.40 0.99 3.83
N TYR A 182 -15.76 -0.17 3.81
CA TYR A 182 -14.29 -0.25 3.77
C TYR A 182 -13.72 0.04 2.38
N ALA A 183 -14.42 -0.32 1.32
CA ALA A 183 -14.03 0.04 -0.05
C ALA A 183 -14.11 1.56 -0.27
N ALA A 184 -15.12 2.22 0.29
CA ALA A 184 -15.26 3.66 0.23
C ALA A 184 -14.18 4.36 1.04
N LEU A 185 -13.90 3.90 2.27
CA LEU A 185 -12.81 4.41 3.09
C LEU A 185 -11.46 4.25 2.38
N ASN A 186 -11.13 3.03 1.93
CA ASN A 186 -9.90 2.79 1.18
C ASN A 186 -9.80 3.71 -0.04
N SER A 187 -10.88 3.86 -0.80
CA SER A 187 -10.91 4.74 -1.98
C SER A 187 -10.60 6.20 -1.63
N ALA A 188 -11.05 6.67 -0.48
CA ALA A 188 -10.79 8.04 -0.03
C ALA A 188 -9.33 8.27 0.39
N VAL A 189 -8.71 7.28 1.07
CA VAL A 189 -7.46 7.50 1.83
C VAL A 189 -6.27 6.64 1.42
N PHE A 190 -6.38 5.75 0.43
CA PHE A 190 -5.23 4.95 0.02
C PHE A 190 -4.04 5.85 -0.34
N THR A 191 -2.84 5.43 0.04
CA THR A 191 -1.65 6.27 -0.09
C THR A 191 -0.71 5.77 -1.18
N ASP A 192 -0.56 4.46 -1.31
CA ASP A 192 0.14 3.84 -2.42
C ASP A 192 -0.38 2.41 -2.65
N GLY A 193 0.32 1.66 -3.46
CA GLY A 193 0.03 0.30 -3.88
C GLY A 193 0.65 0.06 -5.24
N SER A 194 0.46 -1.12 -5.81
CA SER A 194 1.07 -1.46 -7.09
C SER A 194 0.10 -1.32 -8.25
N PHE A 195 0.60 -0.80 -9.35
CA PHE A 195 -0.08 -0.80 -10.65
C PHE A 195 0.62 -1.77 -11.59
N CYS A 196 -0.16 -2.73 -12.11
CA CYS A 196 0.32 -3.69 -13.09
C CYS A 196 -0.60 -3.70 -14.31
N TYR A 197 -0.03 -3.47 -15.48
CA TYR A 197 -0.73 -3.57 -16.76
C TYR A 197 0.02 -4.50 -17.70
N ILE A 198 -0.64 -5.57 -18.13
CA ILE A 198 -0.12 -6.53 -19.11
C ILE A 198 -1.01 -6.46 -20.35
N PRO A 199 -0.49 -5.96 -21.49
CA PRO A 199 -1.29 -5.80 -22.69
C PRO A 199 -1.69 -7.14 -23.31
N LYS A 200 -2.69 -7.10 -24.19
CA LYS A 200 -3.20 -8.28 -24.88
C LYS A 200 -2.10 -8.97 -25.71
N GLY A 201 -2.00 -10.28 -25.58
CA GLY A 201 -1.04 -11.11 -26.34
C GLY A 201 0.38 -11.11 -25.76
N VAL A 202 0.62 -10.42 -24.64
CA VAL A 202 1.93 -10.37 -23.98
C VAL A 202 1.96 -11.31 -22.80
N LYS A 203 3.00 -12.14 -22.72
CA LYS A 203 3.32 -12.97 -21.54
C LYS A 203 4.34 -12.23 -20.69
N CYS A 204 4.05 -12.07 -19.41
CA CYS A 204 5.01 -11.51 -18.46
C CYS A 204 6.23 -12.42 -18.36
N PRO A 205 7.46 -11.91 -18.55
CA PRO A 205 8.67 -12.73 -18.59
C PRO A 205 9.16 -13.18 -17.23
N MET A 206 8.63 -12.60 -16.16
CA MET A 206 9.07 -12.81 -14.78
C MET A 206 7.90 -12.74 -13.80
N GLU A 207 8.11 -13.20 -12.58
CA GLU A 207 7.18 -12.99 -11.48
C GLU A 207 7.20 -11.53 -11.02
N LEU A 208 6.01 -11.04 -10.62
CA LEU A 208 5.84 -9.71 -10.04
C LEU A 208 5.49 -9.86 -8.57
N SER A 209 6.17 -9.13 -7.72
CA SER A 209 5.95 -9.16 -6.27
C SER A 209 5.84 -7.76 -5.72
N THR A 210 4.94 -7.57 -4.75
CA THR A 210 4.84 -6.34 -3.99
C THR A 210 5.07 -6.64 -2.52
N TYR A 211 5.90 -5.81 -1.88
CA TYR A 211 6.18 -5.90 -0.46
C TYR A 211 5.71 -4.64 0.24
N PHE A 212 4.87 -4.81 1.27
CA PHE A 212 4.37 -3.72 2.10
C PHE A 212 4.97 -3.82 3.50
N ARG A 213 5.57 -2.72 3.97
CA ARG A 213 6.06 -2.58 5.33
C ARG A 213 5.32 -1.47 6.04
N ILE A 214 4.64 -1.79 7.14
CA ILE A 214 4.05 -0.84 8.07
C ILE A 214 5.02 -0.67 9.23
N ASN A 215 5.56 0.52 9.43
CA ASN A 215 6.55 0.81 10.45
C ASN A 215 6.03 1.75 11.54
N GLU A 216 5.18 2.71 11.17
CA GLU A 216 4.67 3.73 12.08
C GLU A 216 3.45 3.22 12.85
N GLY A 217 3.54 3.20 14.19
CA GLY A 217 2.42 2.84 15.07
C GLY A 217 1.35 3.94 15.13
N GLY A 218 0.08 3.53 15.25
CA GLY A 218 -1.06 4.46 15.37
C GLY A 218 -1.43 5.17 14.06
N THR A 219 -0.91 4.69 12.92
CA THR A 219 -1.31 5.11 11.58
C THR A 219 -2.17 4.05 10.90
N GLY A 220 -3.18 4.48 10.17
CA GLY A 220 -3.92 3.63 9.24
C GLY A 220 -3.17 3.53 7.93
N GLN A 221 -2.81 2.30 7.54
CA GLN A 221 -2.17 2.03 6.26
C GLN A 221 -3.20 1.52 5.27
N PHE A 222 -3.36 2.24 4.18
CA PHE A 222 -4.34 1.97 3.14
C PHE A 222 -3.65 1.83 1.80
N GLU A 223 -3.62 0.63 1.31
CA GLU A 223 -3.00 0.27 0.04
C GLU A 223 -4.08 0.00 -1.00
N ARG A 224 -3.78 0.30 -2.27
CA ARG A 224 -4.64 -0.02 -3.40
C ARG A 224 -3.83 -0.54 -4.57
N THR A 225 -3.91 -1.83 -4.80
CA THR A 225 -3.28 -2.49 -5.95
C THR A 225 -4.29 -2.61 -7.10
N LEU A 226 -3.85 -2.28 -8.32
CA LEU A 226 -4.63 -2.42 -9.55
C LEU A 226 -3.87 -3.28 -10.56
N VAL A 227 -4.39 -4.48 -10.81
CA VAL A 227 -3.83 -5.42 -11.78
C VAL A 227 -4.76 -5.52 -12.99
N ILE A 228 -4.21 -5.26 -14.17
CA ILE A 228 -4.91 -5.32 -15.46
C ILE A 228 -4.16 -6.30 -16.35
N ALA A 229 -4.69 -7.52 -16.51
CA ALA A 229 -4.09 -8.55 -17.33
C ALA A 229 -5.01 -8.87 -18.51
N LEU A 230 -4.73 -8.27 -19.68
CA LEU A 230 -5.56 -8.43 -20.88
C LEU A 230 -5.24 -9.70 -21.66
N SER A 231 -4.24 -10.45 -21.26
CA SER A 231 -3.79 -11.67 -21.92
C SER A 231 -4.27 -12.97 -21.29
N LEU A 232 -4.92 -12.93 -20.12
CA LEU A 232 -5.41 -14.10 -19.42
C LEU A 232 -6.66 -14.68 -20.13
N ILE A 233 -6.43 -15.31 -21.27
CA ILE A 233 -7.51 -15.91 -22.06
C ILE A 233 -7.91 -17.29 -21.56
N HIS A 234 -7.13 -17.88 -20.66
CA HIS A 234 -7.36 -19.23 -20.14
C HIS A 234 -7.59 -19.22 -18.63
N ILE A 235 -8.69 -18.63 -18.24
CA ILE A 235 -9.29 -18.93 -16.94
C ILE A 235 -10.45 -19.88 -17.15
#